data_f2383b232f019a4573639b2a6eed86d0
#
_entry.id   f2383b232f019a4573639b2a6eed86d0
#
_cell.length_a   1.000
_cell.length_b   1.000
_cell.length_c   1.000
_cell.angle_alpha   90.00
_cell.angle_beta   90.00
_cell.angle_gamma   90.00
#
_symmetry.space_group_name_H-M   'P 1'
#
loop_
_entity.id
_entity.type
_entity.pdbx_description
1 polymer ?
#
loop_
_entity_poly.entity_id
_entity_poly.type
_entity_poly.pdbx_seq_one_letter_code
_entity_poly.pdbx_strand_id
1 'polypeptide(L)'
;MRTINVSDITQNIKEMCIEANHFLAPDMDEAMKNAANAEKSELGRQILCQLQDNLKIAGEDMIPICQDTGMTVIFMEIGQDIHFEGGSLEAAVNEGVRQGYEEGYLRKSVVADPLFRENTKDNTPAIIHYEMVEGDELKITVAPKGFGSENMSRIFMLKPADGMEGVKNAILTAVKDAGPNACPPMVVGVGIGGTFEKCALMAKKALTRAVNEHSDIPYVRDLEEEMLKCINRTGIGPGGLGGTTTALAVNINTYPTHIAGLPVAVNICCHVNRHTVRIL
;
A
#
# COMPACT_ATOMS: atom_id res chain seq x y z
N MET A 1 23.72 -9.83 -20.38
CA MET A 1 22.24 -10.03 -20.48
C MET A 1 21.92 -11.24 -19.63
N ARG A 2 21.12 -11.05 -18.61
CA ARG A 2 20.69 -12.10 -17.67
C ARG A 2 19.37 -12.69 -18.15
N THR A 3 19.22 -14.00 -18.11
CA THR A 3 17.97 -14.67 -18.49
C THR A 3 17.22 -15.10 -17.24
N ILE A 4 15.93 -14.79 -17.19
CA ILE A 4 15.01 -15.21 -16.11
C ILE A 4 13.88 -16.00 -16.74
N ASN A 5 13.63 -17.22 -16.24
CA ASN A 5 12.48 -18.00 -16.67
C ASN A 5 11.23 -17.48 -15.99
N VAL A 6 10.15 -17.28 -16.74
CA VAL A 6 8.89 -16.74 -16.19
C VAL A 6 8.23 -17.68 -15.17
N SER A 7 8.57 -18.98 -15.19
CA SER A 7 8.12 -19.93 -14.16
C SER A 7 8.63 -19.57 -12.75
N ASP A 8 9.84 -19.01 -12.66
CA ASP A 8 10.41 -18.58 -11.38
C ASP A 8 9.64 -17.36 -10.84
N ILE A 9 9.20 -16.49 -11.77
CA ILE A 9 8.34 -15.35 -11.42
C ILE A 9 6.99 -15.83 -10.90
N THR A 10 6.36 -16.80 -11.56
CA THR A 10 5.11 -17.42 -11.10
C THR A 10 5.24 -17.94 -9.67
N GLN A 11 6.29 -18.72 -9.40
CA GLN A 11 6.51 -19.30 -8.07
C GLN A 11 6.74 -18.22 -7.00
N ASN A 12 7.58 -17.22 -7.30
CA ASN A 12 7.84 -16.13 -6.36
C ASN A 12 6.58 -15.32 -6.05
N ILE A 13 5.80 -14.95 -7.05
CA ILE A 13 4.56 -14.17 -6.85
C ILE A 13 3.52 -14.98 -6.05
N LYS A 14 3.39 -16.29 -6.32
CA LYS A 14 2.54 -17.17 -5.52
C LYS A 14 2.89 -17.10 -4.05
N GLU A 15 4.14 -17.31 -3.71
CA GLU A 15 4.64 -17.28 -2.34
C GLU A 15 4.47 -15.89 -1.69
N MET A 16 4.79 -14.83 -2.44
CA MET A 16 4.66 -13.45 -1.96
C MET A 16 3.19 -13.07 -1.67
N CYS A 17 2.23 -13.54 -2.47
CA CYS A 17 0.80 -13.33 -2.19
C CYS A 17 0.37 -13.98 -0.88
N ILE A 18 0.84 -15.20 -0.61
CA ILE A 18 0.56 -15.92 0.63
C ILE A 18 1.23 -15.19 1.80
N GLU A 19 2.54 -14.95 1.71
CA GLU A 19 3.32 -14.28 2.75
C GLU A 19 2.72 -12.94 3.16
N ALA A 20 2.44 -12.05 2.19
CA ALA A 20 1.89 -10.73 2.46
C ALA A 20 0.52 -10.76 3.16
N ASN A 21 -0.28 -11.81 2.96
CA ASN A 21 -1.59 -11.93 3.58
C ASN A 21 -1.58 -12.57 4.98
N HIS A 22 -0.48 -13.20 5.38
CA HIS A 22 -0.35 -13.88 6.67
C HIS A 22 0.59 -13.13 7.63
N PHE A 23 1.53 -12.34 7.11
CA PHE A 23 2.52 -11.61 7.91
C PHE A 23 2.57 -10.15 7.50
N LEU A 24 2.68 -9.26 8.48
CA LEU A 24 3.08 -7.88 8.22
C LEU A 24 4.61 -7.78 8.24
N ALA A 25 5.13 -6.78 7.54
CA ALA A 25 6.55 -6.47 7.60
C ALA A 25 6.97 -6.05 9.03
N PRO A 26 8.22 -6.31 9.43
CA PRO A 26 8.69 -6.04 10.80
C PRO A 26 8.53 -4.60 11.25
N ASP A 27 8.69 -3.62 10.34
CA ASP A 27 8.49 -2.20 10.61
C ASP A 27 7.05 -1.86 11.00
N MET A 28 6.08 -2.52 10.36
CA MET A 28 4.65 -2.38 10.69
C MET A 28 4.32 -2.97 12.06
N ASP A 29 4.85 -4.16 12.38
CA ASP A 29 4.66 -4.80 13.69
C ASP A 29 5.25 -3.93 14.81
N GLU A 30 6.46 -3.39 14.61
CA GLU A 30 7.09 -2.46 15.55
C GLU A 30 6.30 -1.16 15.69
N ALA A 31 5.84 -0.57 14.59
CA ALA A 31 5.03 0.64 14.62
C ALA A 31 3.71 0.44 15.39
N MET A 32 3.06 -0.71 15.23
CA MET A 32 1.84 -1.06 15.98
C MET A 32 2.11 -1.21 17.48
N LYS A 33 3.22 -1.84 17.88
CA LYS A 33 3.65 -1.96 19.28
C LYS A 33 3.93 -0.60 19.91
N ASN A 34 4.66 0.24 19.19
CA ASN A 34 4.98 1.59 19.64
C ASN A 34 3.71 2.45 19.77
N ALA A 35 2.79 2.32 18.83
CA ALA A 35 1.49 2.99 18.86
C ALA A 35 0.67 2.58 20.09
N ALA A 36 0.59 1.27 20.41
CA ALA A 36 -0.13 0.78 21.58
C ALA A 36 0.45 1.33 22.89
N ASN A 37 1.79 1.45 22.98
CA ASN A 37 2.46 2.00 24.15
C ASN A 37 2.25 3.52 24.31
N ALA A 38 2.13 4.25 23.18
CA ALA A 38 1.98 5.71 23.18
C ALA A 38 0.53 6.19 23.21
N GLU A 39 -0.45 5.33 22.89
CA GLU A 39 -1.86 5.68 22.81
C GLU A 39 -2.41 6.10 24.18
N LYS A 40 -3.09 7.25 24.20
CA LYS A 40 -3.62 7.85 25.44
C LYS A 40 -5.04 7.39 25.77
N SER A 41 -5.80 6.97 24.76
CA SER A 41 -7.14 6.41 24.96
C SER A 41 -7.02 4.96 25.44
N GLU A 42 -7.67 4.63 26.56
CA GLU A 42 -7.71 3.25 27.05
C GLU A 42 -8.36 2.30 26.02
N LEU A 43 -9.49 2.74 25.44
CA LEU A 43 -10.16 1.99 24.37
C LEU A 43 -9.25 1.86 23.14
N GLY A 44 -8.57 2.94 22.75
CA GLY A 44 -7.62 2.91 21.64
C GLY A 44 -6.49 1.89 21.86
N ARG A 45 -5.92 1.83 23.08
CA ARG A 45 -4.92 0.81 23.44
C ARG A 45 -5.47 -0.61 23.34
N GLN A 46 -6.66 -0.85 23.88
CA GLN A 46 -7.29 -2.18 23.78
C GLN A 46 -7.47 -2.60 22.34
N ILE A 47 -7.90 -1.70 21.45
CA ILE A 47 -8.03 -1.99 20.02
C ILE A 47 -6.66 -2.34 19.40
N LEU A 48 -5.62 -1.54 19.67
CA LEU A 48 -4.28 -1.82 19.16
C LEU A 48 -3.73 -3.15 19.66
N CYS A 49 -3.98 -3.52 20.92
CA CYS A 49 -3.62 -4.83 21.44
C CYS A 49 -4.38 -5.97 20.73
N GLN A 50 -5.69 -5.81 20.50
CA GLN A 50 -6.47 -6.80 19.74
C GLN A 50 -5.97 -6.98 18.31
N LEU A 51 -5.54 -5.88 17.65
CA LEU A 51 -4.94 -5.97 16.31
C LEU A 51 -3.61 -6.76 16.34
N GLN A 52 -2.79 -6.57 17.38
CA GLN A 52 -1.55 -7.34 17.55
C GLN A 52 -1.83 -8.82 17.84
N ASP A 53 -2.82 -9.12 18.68
CA ASP A 53 -3.25 -10.50 18.94
C ASP A 53 -3.73 -11.18 17.64
N ASN A 54 -4.49 -10.44 16.81
CA ASN A 54 -4.91 -10.93 15.50
C ASN A 54 -3.73 -11.25 14.58
N LEU A 55 -2.69 -10.39 14.54
CA LEU A 55 -1.49 -10.65 13.74
C LEU A 55 -0.76 -11.91 14.20
N LYS A 56 -0.67 -12.12 15.52
CA LYS A 56 -0.06 -13.30 16.11
C LYS A 56 -0.83 -14.57 15.73
N ILE A 57 -2.15 -14.59 15.92
CA ILE A 57 -3.01 -15.70 15.55
C ILE A 57 -2.91 -16.00 14.05
N ALA A 58 -2.97 -14.97 13.21
CA ALA A 58 -2.86 -15.12 11.76
C ALA A 58 -1.56 -15.84 11.35
N GLY A 59 -0.42 -15.43 11.93
CA GLY A 59 0.89 -16.03 11.65
C GLY A 59 1.06 -17.44 12.23
N GLU A 60 0.55 -17.71 13.45
CA GLU A 60 0.66 -19.02 14.09
C GLU A 60 -0.24 -20.07 13.43
N ASP A 61 -1.47 -19.71 13.08
CA ASP A 61 -2.46 -20.63 12.52
C ASP A 61 -2.48 -20.62 10.97
N MET A 62 -1.63 -19.81 10.33
CA MET A 62 -1.60 -19.61 8.88
C MET A 62 -2.98 -19.27 8.31
N ILE A 63 -3.65 -18.30 8.95
CA ILE A 63 -4.93 -17.73 8.51
C ILE A 63 -4.68 -16.30 8.00
N PRO A 64 -5.36 -15.84 6.93
CA PRO A 64 -5.19 -14.46 6.47
C PRO A 64 -5.50 -13.44 7.57
N ILE A 65 -4.67 -12.39 7.68
CA ILE A 65 -4.80 -11.32 8.69
C ILE A 65 -6.18 -10.64 8.65
N CYS A 66 -6.79 -10.57 7.47
CA CYS A 66 -8.07 -9.90 7.24
C CYS A 66 -8.91 -10.71 6.25
N GLN A 67 -10.24 -10.61 6.37
CA GLN A 67 -11.17 -11.19 5.39
C GLN A 67 -11.07 -10.54 3.99
N ASP A 68 -10.59 -9.29 3.92
CA ASP A 68 -10.26 -8.65 2.64
C ASP A 68 -8.78 -8.88 2.33
N THR A 69 -8.50 -9.92 1.56
CA THR A 69 -7.14 -10.24 1.10
C THR A 69 -6.73 -9.42 -0.12
N GLY A 70 -7.60 -8.51 -0.55
CA GLY A 70 -7.30 -7.44 -1.49
C GLY A 70 -7.25 -7.84 -2.96
N MET A 71 -7.04 -6.84 -3.79
CA MET A 71 -6.62 -6.97 -5.17
C MET A 71 -5.10 -6.83 -5.23
N THR A 72 -4.42 -7.71 -5.95
CA THR A 72 -2.96 -7.74 -5.97
C THR A 72 -2.43 -6.59 -6.83
N VAL A 73 -1.67 -5.67 -6.22
CA VAL A 73 -0.89 -4.65 -6.92
C VAL A 73 0.57 -5.10 -6.93
N ILE A 74 1.21 -5.05 -8.09
CA ILE A 74 2.58 -5.51 -8.28
C ILE A 74 3.39 -4.39 -8.92
N PHE A 75 4.53 -4.06 -8.33
CA PHE A 75 5.54 -3.21 -8.94
C PHE A 75 6.72 -4.08 -9.34
N MET A 76 7.14 -3.97 -10.58
CA MET A 76 8.30 -4.66 -11.14
C MET A 76 9.32 -3.64 -11.63
N GLU A 77 10.44 -3.53 -10.94
CA GLU A 77 11.61 -2.77 -11.37
C GLU A 77 12.50 -3.75 -12.16
N ILE A 78 12.54 -3.58 -13.48
CA ILE A 78 13.16 -4.53 -14.41
C ILE A 78 14.47 -3.95 -14.93
N GLY A 79 15.59 -4.60 -14.63
CA GLY A 79 16.88 -4.26 -15.19
C GLY A 79 16.86 -4.36 -16.72
N GLN A 80 17.37 -3.35 -17.41
CA GLN A 80 17.36 -3.27 -18.88
C GLN A 80 18.13 -4.41 -19.58
N ASP A 81 19.02 -5.10 -18.86
CA ASP A 81 19.81 -6.22 -19.35
C ASP A 81 19.18 -7.58 -19.05
N ILE A 82 17.91 -7.62 -18.64
CA ILE A 82 17.15 -8.85 -18.43
C ILE A 82 16.46 -9.29 -19.72
N HIS A 83 16.52 -10.60 -19.96
CA HIS A 83 15.70 -11.29 -20.96
C HIS A 83 14.80 -12.30 -20.29
N PHE A 84 13.50 -12.24 -20.58
CA PHE A 84 12.52 -13.22 -20.08
C PHE A 84 12.35 -14.34 -21.09
N GLU A 85 12.35 -15.60 -20.60
CA GLU A 85 12.08 -16.78 -21.41
C GLU A 85 11.00 -17.67 -20.77
N GLY A 86 10.46 -18.61 -21.53
CA GLY A 86 9.46 -19.57 -21.07
C GLY A 86 8.01 -19.12 -21.22
N GLY A 87 7.75 -17.93 -21.77
CA GLY A 87 6.40 -17.45 -22.05
C GLY A 87 6.17 -15.97 -21.81
N SER A 88 4.90 -15.59 -21.65
CA SER A 88 4.51 -14.22 -21.37
C SER A 88 4.74 -13.88 -19.90
N LEU A 89 5.45 -12.78 -19.63
CA LEU A 89 5.67 -12.26 -18.29
C LEU A 89 4.33 -11.95 -17.57
N GLU A 90 3.43 -11.27 -18.26
CA GLU A 90 2.12 -10.89 -17.68
C GLU A 90 1.27 -12.13 -17.35
N ALA A 91 1.29 -13.15 -18.23
CA ALA A 91 0.58 -14.40 -17.96
C ALA A 91 1.17 -15.13 -16.74
N ALA A 92 2.51 -15.16 -16.61
CA ALA A 92 3.19 -15.79 -15.48
C ALA A 92 2.92 -15.08 -14.16
N VAL A 93 2.85 -13.74 -14.17
CA VAL A 93 2.47 -12.93 -13.01
C VAL A 93 1.05 -13.27 -12.55
N ASN A 94 0.09 -13.27 -13.48
CA ASN A 94 -1.30 -13.60 -13.17
C ASN A 94 -1.46 -15.05 -12.70
N GLU A 95 -0.71 -15.98 -13.28
CA GLU A 95 -0.71 -17.38 -12.83
C GLU A 95 -0.18 -17.50 -11.39
N GLY A 96 0.87 -16.77 -11.03
CA GLY A 96 1.36 -16.70 -9.66
C GLY A 96 0.31 -16.17 -8.68
N VAL A 97 -0.42 -15.12 -9.05
CA VAL A 97 -1.55 -14.60 -8.24
C VAL A 97 -2.65 -15.64 -8.11
N ARG A 98 -3.07 -16.27 -9.21
CA ARG A 98 -4.10 -17.31 -9.21
C ARG A 98 -3.75 -18.44 -8.22
N GLN A 99 -2.53 -18.98 -8.34
CA GLN A 99 -2.05 -20.05 -7.45
C GLN A 99 -1.94 -19.58 -6.00
N GLY A 100 -1.41 -18.39 -5.75
CA GLY A 100 -1.27 -17.83 -4.41
C GLY A 100 -2.61 -17.64 -3.70
N TYR A 101 -3.64 -17.17 -4.43
CA TYR A 101 -4.98 -16.99 -3.86
C TYR A 101 -5.73 -18.31 -3.68
N GLU A 102 -5.41 -19.32 -4.45
CA GLU A 102 -5.98 -20.67 -4.29
C GLU A 102 -5.32 -21.42 -3.14
N GLU A 103 -4.00 -21.57 -3.17
CA GLU A 103 -3.23 -22.35 -2.18
C GLU A 103 -3.17 -21.68 -0.80
N GLY A 104 -3.18 -20.34 -0.75
CA GLY A 104 -3.23 -19.55 0.48
C GLY A 104 -4.63 -19.38 1.08
N TYR A 105 -5.66 -20.02 0.48
CA TYR A 105 -7.07 -19.86 0.89
C TYR A 105 -7.53 -18.41 0.99
N LEU A 106 -6.99 -17.56 0.08
CA LEU A 106 -7.28 -16.15 0.07
C LEU A 106 -8.61 -15.86 -0.63
N ARG A 107 -9.28 -14.79 -0.20
CA ARG A 107 -10.58 -14.39 -0.77
C ARG A 107 -10.41 -13.87 -2.19
N LYS A 108 -11.10 -14.46 -3.15
CA LYS A 108 -11.13 -14.08 -4.56
C LYS A 108 -12.15 -12.96 -4.76
N SER A 109 -11.68 -11.71 -4.79
CA SER A 109 -12.53 -10.51 -4.74
C SER A 109 -12.61 -9.75 -6.06
N VAL A 110 -11.85 -10.16 -7.10
CA VAL A 110 -11.84 -9.49 -8.39
C VAL A 110 -13.08 -9.82 -9.20
N VAL A 111 -13.67 -8.81 -9.82
CA VAL A 111 -14.78 -8.94 -10.76
C VAL A 111 -14.33 -8.59 -12.17
N ALA A 112 -14.76 -9.37 -13.16
CA ALA A 112 -14.35 -9.25 -14.55
C ALA A 112 -14.87 -7.95 -15.19
N ASP A 113 -16.06 -7.51 -14.77
CA ASP A 113 -16.66 -6.27 -15.23
C ASP A 113 -17.08 -5.42 -14.01
N PRO A 114 -16.72 -4.11 -13.98
CA PRO A 114 -16.99 -3.26 -12.83
C PRO A 114 -18.48 -2.94 -12.65
N LEU A 115 -19.32 -3.06 -13.69
CA LEU A 115 -20.75 -2.77 -13.65
C LEU A 115 -21.59 -4.04 -13.47
N PHE A 116 -21.30 -5.11 -14.25
CA PHE A 116 -22.01 -6.38 -14.15
C PHE A 116 -21.55 -7.27 -12.99
N ARG A 117 -20.36 -7.02 -12.45
CA ARG A 117 -19.88 -7.57 -11.19
C ARG A 117 -19.71 -9.10 -11.16
N GLU A 118 -19.48 -9.75 -12.30
CA GLU A 118 -19.17 -11.18 -12.36
C GLU A 118 -17.79 -11.44 -11.78
N ASN A 119 -17.69 -12.34 -10.80
CA ASN A 119 -16.42 -12.68 -10.14
C ASN A 119 -15.53 -13.52 -11.06
N THR A 120 -14.23 -13.21 -11.12
CA THR A 120 -13.25 -13.94 -11.94
C THR A 120 -12.93 -15.32 -11.38
N LYS A 121 -13.20 -15.57 -10.11
CA LYS A 121 -13.00 -16.82 -9.36
C LYS A 121 -11.55 -17.19 -9.06
N ASP A 122 -10.61 -16.40 -9.50
CA ASP A 122 -9.16 -16.64 -9.35
C ASP A 122 -8.37 -15.43 -8.84
N ASN A 123 -9.07 -14.31 -8.60
CA ASN A 123 -8.51 -13.02 -8.17
C ASN A 123 -7.56 -12.36 -9.17
N THR A 124 -7.66 -12.69 -10.45
CA THR A 124 -6.94 -12.05 -11.55
C THR A 124 -7.88 -11.16 -12.38
N PRO A 125 -7.35 -10.20 -13.17
CA PRO A 125 -5.93 -9.88 -13.29
C PRO A 125 -5.40 -9.07 -12.09
N ALA A 126 -4.08 -9.16 -11.87
CA ALA A 126 -3.36 -8.23 -11.01
C ALA A 126 -3.25 -6.84 -11.65
N ILE A 127 -3.00 -5.82 -10.82
CA ILE A 127 -2.59 -4.49 -11.30
C ILE A 127 -1.07 -4.46 -11.33
N ILE A 128 -0.49 -4.48 -12.53
CA ILE A 128 0.95 -4.59 -12.71
C ILE A 128 1.52 -3.27 -13.20
N HIS A 129 2.53 -2.77 -12.52
CA HIS A 129 3.29 -1.59 -12.91
C HIS A 129 4.73 -1.99 -13.22
N TYR A 130 5.18 -1.68 -14.42
CA TYR A 130 6.54 -1.94 -14.88
C TYR A 130 7.37 -0.65 -14.85
N GLU A 131 8.59 -0.75 -14.35
CA GLU A 131 9.59 0.32 -14.37
C GLU A 131 10.91 -0.26 -14.89
N MET A 132 11.45 0.34 -15.95
CA MET A 132 12.77 -0.05 -16.47
C MET A 132 13.85 0.68 -15.69
N VAL A 133 14.82 -0.08 -15.18
CA VAL A 133 15.98 0.45 -14.43
C VAL A 133 17.28 -0.03 -15.07
N GLU A 134 18.41 0.56 -14.69
CA GLU A 134 19.72 0.10 -15.12
C GLU A 134 20.08 -1.25 -14.49
N GLY A 135 20.93 -2.03 -15.16
CA GLY A 135 21.44 -3.30 -14.65
C GLY A 135 20.61 -4.52 -15.05
N ASP A 136 20.77 -5.60 -14.29
CA ASP A 136 20.22 -6.93 -14.57
C ASP A 136 19.50 -7.57 -13.37
N GLU A 137 19.08 -6.76 -12.42
CA GLU A 137 18.26 -7.18 -11.29
C GLU A 137 16.77 -7.00 -11.59
N LEU A 138 15.96 -7.95 -11.13
CA LEU A 138 14.51 -7.85 -11.14
C LEU A 138 14.02 -7.72 -9.70
N LYS A 139 13.52 -6.54 -9.34
CA LYS A 139 12.88 -6.33 -8.05
C LYS A 139 11.37 -6.38 -8.21
N ILE A 140 10.74 -7.27 -7.46
CA ILE A 140 9.29 -7.47 -7.43
C ILE A 140 8.77 -7.04 -6.07
N THR A 141 7.76 -6.18 -6.05
CA THR A 141 6.99 -5.83 -4.86
C THR A 141 5.55 -6.27 -5.06
N VAL A 142 5.06 -7.15 -4.20
CA VAL A 142 3.65 -7.61 -4.19
C VAL A 142 2.95 -6.96 -3.00
N ALA A 143 1.89 -6.19 -3.29
CA ALA A 143 1.13 -5.43 -2.31
C ALA A 143 -0.38 -5.69 -2.47
N PRO A 144 -0.94 -6.71 -1.79
CA PRO A 144 -2.39 -6.93 -1.82
C PRO A 144 -3.12 -5.76 -1.16
N LYS A 145 -3.96 -5.06 -1.91
CA LYS A 145 -4.62 -3.83 -1.46
C LYS A 145 -6.11 -4.04 -1.20
N GLY A 146 -6.50 -3.97 0.07
CA GLY A 146 -7.89 -4.05 0.50
C GLY A 146 -8.71 -2.83 0.07
N PHE A 147 -9.96 -3.06 -0.33
CA PHE A 147 -10.80 -2.03 -0.95
C PHE A 147 -11.56 -1.16 0.05
N GLY A 148 -11.70 -1.56 1.30
CA GLY A 148 -12.25 -0.69 2.34
C GLY A 148 -11.49 0.63 2.43
N SER A 149 -10.17 0.57 2.53
CA SER A 149 -9.32 1.75 2.55
C SER A 149 -9.03 2.33 1.16
N GLU A 150 -8.97 1.49 0.10
CA GLU A 150 -8.78 1.97 -1.27
C GLU A 150 -9.87 2.95 -1.70
N ASN A 151 -11.13 2.66 -1.38
CA ASN A 151 -12.28 3.51 -1.69
C ASN A 151 -12.21 4.89 -1.01
N MET A 152 -11.39 5.03 0.03
CA MET A 152 -11.20 6.29 0.77
C MET A 152 -10.14 7.19 0.15
N SER A 153 -9.44 6.73 -0.87
CA SER A 153 -8.38 7.49 -1.56
C SER A 153 -8.96 8.62 -2.41
N ARG A 154 -8.18 9.70 -2.59
CA ARG A 154 -8.62 10.91 -3.31
C ARG A 154 -7.50 11.44 -4.20
N ILE A 155 -7.90 12.07 -5.30
CA ILE A 155 -7.00 12.86 -6.17
C ILE A 155 -7.51 14.30 -6.21
N PHE A 156 -6.59 15.23 -6.07
CA PHE A 156 -6.84 16.67 -6.14
C PHE A 156 -5.97 17.28 -7.23
N MET A 157 -6.59 17.98 -8.17
CA MET A 157 -5.87 18.77 -9.17
C MET A 157 -5.79 20.21 -8.68
N LEU A 158 -4.78 20.46 -7.83
CA LEU A 158 -4.56 21.76 -7.22
C LEU A 158 -3.93 22.75 -8.24
N LYS A 159 -4.04 24.03 -7.92
CA LYS A 159 -3.37 25.10 -8.65
C LYS A 159 -2.01 25.36 -8.00
N PRO A 160 -0.98 25.80 -8.75
CA PRO A 160 0.31 26.18 -8.17
C PRO A 160 0.21 27.21 -7.05
N ALA A 161 -0.78 28.10 -7.13
CA ALA A 161 -1.04 29.12 -6.10
C ALA A 161 -1.52 28.55 -4.76
N ASP A 162 -2.06 27.32 -4.74
CA ASP A 162 -2.50 26.66 -3.50
C ASP A 162 -1.28 26.22 -2.66
N GLY A 163 -0.14 26.00 -3.30
CA GLY A 163 1.15 25.77 -2.66
C GLY A 163 1.15 24.65 -1.62
N MET A 164 2.04 24.76 -0.65
CA MET A 164 2.20 23.77 0.42
C MET A 164 0.94 23.62 1.28
N GLU A 165 0.24 24.72 1.57
CA GLU A 165 -0.99 24.69 2.37
C GLU A 165 -2.12 23.95 1.65
N GLY A 166 -2.22 24.09 0.32
CA GLY A 166 -3.15 23.31 -0.50
C GLY A 166 -2.87 21.80 -0.40
N VAL A 167 -1.59 21.41 -0.46
CA VAL A 167 -1.18 20.01 -0.29
C VAL A 167 -1.55 19.47 1.10
N LYS A 168 -1.23 20.21 2.17
CA LYS A 168 -1.59 19.81 3.54
C LYS A 168 -3.09 19.65 3.72
N ASN A 169 -3.88 20.58 3.17
CA ASN A 169 -5.33 20.53 3.21
C ASN A 169 -5.89 19.34 2.43
N ALA A 170 -5.33 19.01 1.27
CA ALA A 170 -5.72 17.84 0.47
C ALA A 170 -5.51 16.53 1.26
N ILE A 171 -4.35 16.37 1.91
CA ILE A 171 -4.04 15.21 2.74
C ILE A 171 -5.02 15.11 3.92
N LEU A 172 -5.22 16.19 4.67
CA LEU A 172 -6.14 16.20 5.81
C LEU A 172 -7.59 15.96 5.41
N THR A 173 -8.02 16.49 4.26
CA THR A 173 -9.37 16.25 3.72
C THR A 173 -9.57 14.77 3.42
N ALA A 174 -8.64 14.14 2.69
CA ALA A 174 -8.73 12.72 2.38
C ALA A 174 -8.80 11.84 3.64
N VAL A 175 -7.98 12.14 4.65
CA VAL A 175 -7.97 11.38 5.92
C VAL A 175 -9.26 11.58 6.72
N LYS A 176 -9.78 12.81 6.80
CA LYS A 176 -11.04 13.10 7.51
C LYS A 176 -12.24 12.45 6.81
N ASP A 177 -12.29 12.50 5.49
CA ASP A 177 -13.32 11.82 4.70
C ASP A 177 -13.28 10.30 4.86
N ALA A 178 -12.07 9.74 4.96
CA ALA A 178 -11.87 8.32 5.23
C ALA A 178 -12.42 7.93 6.62
N GLY A 179 -12.06 8.69 7.64
CA GLY A 179 -12.54 8.47 9.01
C GLY A 179 -12.39 7.01 9.45
N PRO A 180 -13.42 6.45 10.12
CA PRO A 180 -13.40 5.05 10.57
C PRO A 180 -13.44 4.03 9.43
N ASN A 181 -13.92 4.42 8.23
CA ASN A 181 -14.10 3.51 7.09
C ASN A 181 -12.78 2.97 6.55
N ALA A 182 -11.67 3.63 6.85
CA ALA A 182 -10.33 3.16 6.46
C ALA A 182 -9.70 2.17 7.44
N CYS A 183 -10.40 1.76 8.50
CA CYS A 183 -9.89 0.89 9.57
C CYS A 183 -8.54 1.39 10.14
N PRO A 184 -8.51 2.58 10.77
CA PRO A 184 -7.28 3.11 11.36
C PRO A 184 -6.72 2.23 12.51
N PRO A 185 -5.40 2.33 12.80
CA PRO A 185 -4.48 3.35 12.31
C PRO A 185 -4.10 3.15 10.84
N MET A 186 -4.02 4.27 10.12
CA MET A 186 -3.78 4.27 8.67
C MET A 186 -2.29 4.35 8.34
N VAL A 187 -1.92 3.90 7.15
CA VAL A 187 -0.72 4.35 6.43
C VAL A 187 -1.18 5.19 5.25
N VAL A 188 -0.65 6.39 5.13
CA VAL A 188 -1.07 7.36 4.12
C VAL A 188 0.03 7.55 3.09
N GLY A 189 -0.21 7.07 1.87
CA GLY A 189 0.69 7.29 0.73
C GLY A 189 0.27 8.54 -0.04
N VAL A 190 1.21 9.41 -0.33
CA VAL A 190 0.97 10.67 -1.04
C VAL A 190 1.85 10.76 -2.27
N GLY A 191 1.28 11.15 -3.40
CA GLY A 191 2.01 11.47 -4.61
C GLY A 191 1.78 12.93 -4.98
N ILE A 192 2.85 13.70 -5.13
CA ILE A 192 2.80 15.13 -5.45
C ILE A 192 3.53 15.40 -6.76
N GLY A 193 2.87 16.04 -7.71
CA GLY A 193 3.44 16.36 -9.00
C GLY A 193 3.17 15.31 -10.08
N GLY A 194 3.92 15.36 -11.18
CA GLY A 194 3.65 14.56 -12.38
C GLY A 194 2.37 14.98 -13.09
N THR A 195 1.58 14.00 -13.48
CA THR A 195 0.27 14.08 -14.13
C THR A 195 -0.79 13.39 -13.26
N PHE A 196 -2.04 13.38 -13.70
CA PHE A 196 -3.17 12.74 -12.99
C PHE A 196 -2.88 11.28 -12.62
N GLU A 197 -2.43 10.48 -13.57
CA GLU A 197 -2.10 9.07 -13.35
C GLU A 197 -0.78 8.88 -12.59
N LYS A 198 0.22 9.76 -12.83
CA LYS A 198 1.53 9.64 -12.17
C LYS A 198 1.44 9.93 -10.68
N CYS A 199 0.69 10.96 -10.25
CA CYS A 199 0.54 11.23 -8.82
C CYS A 199 -0.21 10.09 -8.11
N ALA A 200 -1.22 9.48 -8.75
CA ALA A 200 -1.92 8.32 -8.20
C ALA A 200 -1.01 7.10 -8.04
N LEU A 201 -0.20 6.81 -9.07
CA LEU A 201 0.80 5.73 -9.03
C LEU A 201 1.82 5.95 -7.93
N MET A 202 2.34 7.18 -7.79
CA MET A 202 3.29 7.54 -6.74
C MET A 202 2.71 7.39 -5.33
N ALA A 203 1.46 7.81 -5.14
CA ALA A 203 0.76 7.62 -3.87
C ALA A 203 0.61 6.14 -3.51
N LYS A 204 0.30 5.29 -4.50
CA LYS A 204 0.24 3.83 -4.32
C LYS A 204 1.61 3.25 -3.99
N LYS A 205 2.67 3.61 -4.74
CA LYS A 205 4.05 3.15 -4.49
C LYS A 205 4.56 3.64 -3.13
N ALA A 206 4.16 4.82 -2.66
CA ALA A 206 4.54 5.33 -1.34
C ALA A 206 4.07 4.45 -0.18
N LEU A 207 2.98 3.70 -0.34
CA LEU A 207 2.50 2.74 0.67
C LEU A 207 3.43 1.52 0.86
N THR A 208 4.33 1.27 -0.09
CA THR A 208 5.29 0.16 -0.02
C THR A 208 6.67 0.55 0.54
N ARG A 209 6.84 1.81 0.97
CA ARG A 209 8.00 2.24 1.75
C ARG A 209 7.76 1.88 3.22
N ALA A 210 8.82 1.44 3.91
CA ALA A 210 8.75 1.11 5.33
C ALA A 210 8.25 2.31 6.15
N VAL A 211 7.42 2.04 7.17
CA VAL A 211 6.76 3.12 7.95
C VAL A 211 7.71 3.88 8.86
N ASN A 212 8.90 3.36 9.10
CA ASN A 212 10.00 4.00 9.83
C ASN A 212 11.03 4.69 8.92
N GLU A 213 10.82 4.65 7.60
CA GLU A 213 11.67 5.33 6.62
C GLU A 213 11.01 6.63 6.14
N HIS A 214 11.81 7.67 6.06
CA HIS A 214 11.39 8.98 5.56
C HIS A 214 12.00 9.29 4.20
N SER A 215 11.44 10.29 3.52
CA SER A 215 12.00 10.80 2.27
C SER A 215 13.42 11.33 2.48
N ASP A 216 14.32 11.10 1.51
CA ASP A 216 15.66 11.68 1.48
C ASP A 216 15.64 13.19 1.20
N ILE A 217 14.54 13.71 0.66
CA ILE A 217 14.35 15.13 0.38
C ILE A 217 13.95 15.86 1.67
N PRO A 218 14.76 16.78 2.21
CA PRO A 218 14.54 17.33 3.54
C PRO A 218 13.15 17.95 3.75
N TYR A 219 12.69 18.81 2.83
CA TYR A 219 11.37 19.44 3.00
C TYR A 219 10.20 18.46 2.89
N VAL A 220 10.39 17.32 2.18
CA VAL A 220 9.38 16.26 2.08
C VAL A 220 9.32 15.50 3.40
N ARG A 221 10.47 15.16 3.98
CA ARG A 221 10.58 14.55 5.31
C ARG A 221 9.88 15.39 6.38
N ASP A 222 10.18 16.69 6.40
CA ASP A 222 9.54 17.62 7.35
C ASP A 222 8.02 17.61 7.17
N LEU A 223 7.54 17.56 5.92
CA LEU A 223 6.11 17.50 5.60
C LEU A 223 5.49 16.16 6.04
N GLU A 224 6.16 15.02 5.85
CA GLU A 224 5.72 13.71 6.32
C GLU A 224 5.49 13.72 7.84
N GLU A 225 6.47 14.22 8.60
CA GLU A 225 6.39 14.32 10.05
C GLU A 225 5.29 15.30 10.52
N GLU A 226 5.19 16.47 9.87
CA GLU A 226 4.17 17.46 10.19
C GLU A 226 2.77 16.87 9.96
N MET A 227 2.57 16.23 8.80
CA MET A 227 1.27 15.67 8.45
C MET A 227 0.88 14.51 9.36
N LEU A 228 1.80 13.64 9.74
CA LEU A 228 1.54 12.58 10.71
C LEU A 228 1.05 13.17 12.05
N LYS A 229 1.72 14.21 12.55
CA LYS A 229 1.31 14.92 13.77
C LYS A 229 -0.08 15.57 13.62
N CYS A 230 -0.36 16.19 12.46
CA CYS A 230 -1.66 16.80 12.19
C CYS A 230 -2.79 15.77 12.08
N ILE A 231 -2.54 14.65 11.42
CA ILE A 231 -3.50 13.54 11.29
C ILE A 231 -3.82 12.95 12.67
N ASN A 232 -2.82 12.71 13.49
CA ASN A 232 -3.01 12.13 14.83
C ASN A 232 -3.72 13.08 15.78
N ARG A 233 -3.70 14.41 15.55
CA ARG A 233 -4.50 15.39 16.27
C ARG A 233 -5.98 15.43 15.88
N THR A 234 -6.37 14.74 14.79
CA THR A 234 -7.80 14.67 14.40
C THR A 234 -8.67 13.93 15.41
N GLY A 235 -8.04 13.06 16.21
CA GLY A 235 -8.74 12.30 17.23
C GLY A 235 -9.61 11.16 16.70
N ILE A 236 -9.50 10.80 15.42
CA ILE A 236 -10.22 9.65 14.83
C ILE A 236 -9.85 8.37 15.61
N GLY A 237 -8.56 8.15 15.84
CA GLY A 237 -8.03 7.09 16.69
C GLY A 237 -8.18 5.66 16.13
N PRO A 238 -7.65 4.66 16.86
CA PRO A 238 -7.73 3.26 16.47
C PRO A 238 -9.17 2.80 16.27
N GLY A 239 -9.43 2.08 15.18
CA GLY A 239 -10.78 1.64 14.79
C GLY A 239 -11.78 2.78 14.50
N GLY A 240 -11.34 4.04 14.52
CA GLY A 240 -12.23 5.19 14.41
C GLY A 240 -13.03 5.48 15.69
N LEU A 241 -12.62 4.93 16.84
CA LEU A 241 -13.34 5.01 18.10
C LEU A 241 -12.72 6.04 19.08
N GLY A 242 -11.94 6.96 18.55
CA GLY A 242 -11.25 7.99 19.32
C GLY A 242 -9.87 7.55 19.80
N GLY A 243 -9.00 8.53 20.02
CA GLY A 243 -7.63 8.30 20.46
C GLY A 243 -6.62 9.19 19.76
N THR A 244 -5.35 8.92 20.01
CA THR A 244 -4.24 9.72 19.50
C THR A 244 -3.50 9.07 18.34
N THR A 245 -3.84 7.83 17.97
CA THR A 245 -3.22 7.08 16.89
C THR A 245 -4.20 6.89 15.73
N THR A 246 -4.28 7.87 14.85
CA THR A 246 -5.09 7.81 13.61
C THR A 246 -4.30 7.23 12.45
N ALA A 247 -3.01 7.55 12.37
CA ALA A 247 -2.09 7.02 11.36
C ALA A 247 -0.76 6.59 11.99
N LEU A 248 -0.11 5.61 11.37
CA LEU A 248 1.24 5.14 11.73
C LEU A 248 2.32 5.87 10.93
N ALA A 249 2.04 6.17 9.66
CA ALA A 249 2.97 6.88 8.78
C ALA A 249 2.25 7.71 7.72
N VAL A 250 2.95 8.74 7.24
CA VAL A 250 2.66 9.46 6.01
C VAL A 250 3.91 9.38 5.13
N ASN A 251 3.79 8.71 3.99
CA ASN A 251 4.88 8.53 3.05
C ASN A 251 4.60 9.34 1.79
N ILE A 252 5.51 10.24 1.40
CA ILE A 252 5.31 11.17 0.29
C ILE A 252 6.35 10.92 -0.80
N ASN A 253 5.90 10.72 -2.02
CA ASN A 253 6.73 10.71 -3.21
C ASN A 253 6.45 11.94 -4.06
N THR A 254 7.48 12.54 -4.65
CA THR A 254 7.37 13.73 -5.50
C THR A 254 7.91 13.47 -6.90
N TYR A 255 7.39 14.20 -7.88
CA TYR A 255 7.85 14.14 -9.26
C TYR A 255 7.73 15.53 -9.92
N PRO A 256 8.63 15.90 -10.84
CA PRO A 256 8.49 17.12 -11.63
C PRO A 256 7.11 17.21 -12.28
N THR A 257 6.55 18.43 -12.31
CA THR A 257 5.21 18.66 -12.86
C THR A 257 5.20 19.85 -13.82
N HIS A 258 4.11 20.02 -14.57
CA HIS A 258 3.90 21.14 -15.44
C HIS A 258 3.75 22.45 -14.62
N ILE A 259 4.29 23.57 -15.11
CA ILE A 259 4.29 24.87 -14.42
C ILE A 259 2.87 25.34 -14.00
N ALA A 260 1.83 24.91 -14.69
CA ALA A 260 0.45 25.30 -14.42
C ALA A 260 -0.34 24.32 -13.54
N GLY A 261 0.31 23.24 -13.05
CA GLY A 261 -0.36 22.19 -12.30
C GLY A 261 0.29 21.86 -10.96
N LEU A 262 -0.51 21.36 -10.03
CA LEU A 262 -0.07 20.78 -8.76
C LEU A 262 -0.97 19.59 -8.41
N PRO A 263 -0.85 18.48 -9.15
CA PRO A 263 -1.64 17.29 -8.84
C PRO A 263 -1.16 16.65 -7.53
N VAL A 264 -2.11 16.23 -6.70
CA VAL A 264 -1.88 15.54 -5.43
C VAL A 264 -2.80 14.36 -5.32
N ALA A 265 -2.25 13.17 -5.13
CA ALA A 265 -3.01 11.98 -4.81
C ALA A 265 -2.73 11.54 -3.38
N VAL A 266 -3.77 11.11 -2.68
CA VAL A 266 -3.71 10.55 -1.33
C VAL A 266 -4.31 9.16 -1.37
N ASN A 267 -3.49 8.14 -1.23
CA ASN A 267 -3.91 6.74 -1.17
C ASN A 267 -3.91 6.28 0.28
N ILE A 268 -5.06 5.87 0.76
CA ILE A 268 -5.24 5.43 2.14
C ILE A 268 -5.06 3.91 2.23
N CYS A 269 -4.28 3.46 3.20
CA CYS A 269 -4.22 2.05 3.60
C CYS A 269 -4.61 1.90 5.06
N CYS A 270 -5.27 0.79 5.39
CA CYS A 270 -5.63 0.45 6.76
C CYS A 270 -4.42 -0.04 7.57
N HIS A 271 -4.62 -0.43 8.80
CA HIS A 271 -3.60 -1.02 9.67
C HIS A 271 -2.97 -2.30 9.11
N VAL A 272 -3.63 -2.96 8.16
CA VAL A 272 -3.05 -4.09 7.40
C VAL A 272 -2.39 -3.54 6.13
N ASN A 273 -1.37 -2.70 6.29
CA ASN A 273 -0.51 -2.26 5.18
C ASN A 273 0.54 -3.33 4.91
N ARG A 274 0.22 -4.23 4.00
CA ARG A 274 0.97 -5.45 3.71
C ARG A 274 1.64 -5.38 2.34
N HIS A 275 2.89 -5.77 2.29
CA HIS A 275 3.63 -5.98 1.04
C HIS A 275 4.85 -6.85 1.31
N THR A 276 5.32 -7.50 0.27
CA THR A 276 6.59 -8.25 0.28
C THR A 276 7.45 -7.81 -0.88
N VAL A 277 8.76 -7.91 -0.72
CA VAL A 277 9.75 -7.52 -1.74
C VAL A 277 10.70 -8.68 -1.96
N ARG A 278 10.98 -9.00 -3.22
CA ARG A 278 12.04 -9.95 -3.62
C ARG A 278 12.87 -9.39 -4.77
N ILE A 279 14.15 -9.69 -4.73
CA ILE A 279 15.11 -9.37 -5.79
C ILE A 279 15.55 -10.71 -6.39
N LEU A 280 15.36 -10.85 -7.69
CA LEU A 280 15.74 -12.02 -8.49
C LEU A 280 16.92 -11.68 -9.37
#